data_d6f55396210af49993a94604282b4952
#
_entry.id   d6f55396210af49993a94604282b4952
#
_cell.length_a   1.000
_cell.length_b   1.000
_cell.length_c   1.000
_cell.angle_alpha   90.00
_cell.angle_beta   90.00
_cell.angle_gamma   90.00
#
_symmetry.space_group_name_H-M   'P 1'
#
loop_
_entity.id
_entity.type
_entity.pdbx_description
1 polymer ?
#
loop_
_entity_poly.entity_id
_entity_poly.type
_entity_poly.pdbx_seq_one_letter_code
_entity_poly.pdbx_strand_id
1 'polypeptide(L)'
;MPKGGLARVSHEAGKPWSREEFKERLIDVGRSSYHDKHPFHVAMHEGTLSRQQIQGWVANRYYYQKSVPIKDAVILSKLPTREFRREWIQRIIDHDGNDQQEGGIEAWLRLGEVVGLSREEVLSEEHVVPAVRFSVDAYVNFAKEKPWLEAVASSLTELFSPILISERIKILERLYPWIDHSGLGYFRNRLTQAPRDTKFALHVVLDHCETIKEQQLAVEALQFKCDVLWAQLDAIEKAFLN
;
A
#
# COMPACT_ATOMS: atom_id res chain seq x y z
N MET A 1 24.20 15.31 -7.99
CA MET A 1 23.90 14.14 -8.84
C MET A 1 24.53 12.92 -8.18
N PRO A 2 23.81 12.08 -7.42
CA PRO A 2 24.35 10.79 -7.01
C PRO A 2 24.26 9.85 -8.21
N LYS A 3 25.37 9.23 -8.55
CA LYS A 3 25.45 8.18 -9.57
C LYS A 3 24.83 6.91 -8.98
N GLY A 4 23.51 6.73 -9.14
CA GLY A 4 22.83 5.47 -8.87
C GLY A 4 23.15 4.49 -9.97
N GLY A 5 24.22 3.72 -9.83
CA GLY A 5 24.43 2.53 -10.64
C GLY A 5 23.37 1.51 -10.23
N LEU A 6 22.54 1.07 -11.20
CA LEU A 6 21.72 -0.12 -11.08
C LEU A 6 22.65 -1.32 -10.83
N ALA A 7 22.87 -1.64 -9.56
CA ALA A 7 23.46 -2.91 -9.19
C ALA A 7 22.47 -3.99 -9.63
N ARG A 8 22.80 -4.75 -10.67
CA ARG A 8 22.15 -6.04 -10.93
C ARG A 8 22.38 -6.88 -9.68
N VAL A 9 21.30 -7.14 -8.94
CA VAL A 9 21.35 -8.09 -7.84
C VAL A 9 21.67 -9.45 -8.49
N SER A 10 22.90 -9.92 -8.30
CA SER A 10 23.27 -11.28 -8.66
C SER A 10 22.57 -12.18 -7.63
N HIS A 11 21.62 -13.01 -8.09
CA HIS A 11 21.02 -14.02 -7.24
C HIS A 11 22.11 -15.00 -6.81
N GLU A 12 22.51 -14.94 -5.56
CA GLU A 12 23.50 -15.86 -5.02
C GLU A 12 22.93 -17.29 -5.02
N ALA A 13 23.69 -18.20 -5.62
CA ALA A 13 23.45 -19.61 -5.47
C ALA A 13 23.90 -19.99 -4.05
N GLY A 14 22.97 -20.05 -3.11
CA GLY A 14 23.24 -20.29 -1.70
C GLY A 14 22.20 -21.20 -1.04
N LYS A 15 22.45 -21.56 0.21
CA LYS A 15 21.48 -22.24 1.06
C LYS A 15 20.33 -21.28 1.38
N PRO A 16 19.05 -21.74 1.37
CA PRO A 16 17.93 -20.93 1.80
C PRO A 16 18.15 -20.33 3.20
N TRP A 17 17.71 -19.13 3.40
CA TRP A 17 17.69 -18.51 4.73
C TRP A 17 16.78 -19.29 5.65
N SER A 18 17.09 -19.33 6.94
CA SER A 18 16.15 -19.81 7.94
C SER A 18 14.87 -18.95 7.93
N ARG A 19 13.80 -19.50 8.49
CA ARG A 19 12.52 -18.78 8.57
C ARG A 19 12.66 -17.43 9.27
N GLU A 20 13.45 -17.38 10.33
CA GLU A 20 13.72 -16.18 11.13
C GLU A 20 14.54 -15.15 10.33
N GLU A 21 15.61 -15.59 9.67
CA GLU A 21 16.43 -14.72 8.81
C GLU A 21 15.63 -14.16 7.65
N PHE A 22 14.81 -14.98 6.99
CA PHE A 22 13.96 -14.53 5.89
C PHE A 22 12.94 -13.50 6.35
N LYS A 23 12.27 -13.76 7.49
CA LYS A 23 11.35 -12.80 8.10
C LYS A 23 12.03 -11.48 8.45
N GLU A 24 13.24 -11.53 9.02
CA GLU A 24 13.98 -10.31 9.38
C GLU A 24 14.35 -9.50 8.14
N ARG A 25 14.75 -10.13 7.04
CA ARG A 25 15.01 -9.45 5.77
C ARG A 25 13.78 -8.74 5.21
N LEU A 26 12.60 -9.35 5.30
CA LEU A 26 11.35 -8.69 4.92
C LEU A 26 11.06 -7.48 5.82
N ILE A 27 11.31 -7.59 7.13
CA ILE A 27 11.16 -6.46 8.07
C ILE A 27 12.15 -5.34 7.77
N ASP A 28 13.40 -5.66 7.41
CA ASP A 28 14.44 -4.69 7.10
C ASP A 28 14.11 -3.84 5.85
N VAL A 29 13.40 -4.42 4.86
CA VAL A 29 12.87 -3.63 3.72
C VAL A 29 11.96 -2.51 4.23
N GLY A 30 11.06 -2.80 5.16
CA GLY A 30 10.19 -1.78 5.72
C GLY A 30 10.94 -0.76 6.57
N ARG A 31 11.89 -1.21 7.39
CA ARG A 31 12.73 -0.32 8.21
C ARG A 31 13.51 0.68 7.36
N SER A 32 13.95 0.28 6.17
CA SER A 32 14.76 1.13 5.28
C SER A 32 13.93 1.94 4.29
N SER A 33 12.87 1.38 3.74
CA SER A 33 12.24 1.87 2.52
C SER A 33 10.74 2.14 2.61
N TYR A 34 10.09 1.87 3.76
CA TYR A 34 8.66 2.14 3.86
C TYR A 34 8.37 3.63 3.86
N HIS A 35 7.29 4.02 3.23
CA HIS A 35 6.94 5.40 2.90
C HIS A 35 6.54 6.28 4.11
N ASP A 36 6.54 5.74 5.32
CA ASP A 36 6.38 6.52 6.57
C ASP A 36 7.49 7.55 6.77
N LYS A 37 8.66 7.32 6.16
CA LYS A 37 9.84 8.20 6.21
C LYS A 37 9.88 9.24 5.10
N HIS A 38 8.92 9.19 4.17
CA HIS A 38 8.86 10.15 3.07
C HIS A 38 8.59 11.56 3.61
N PRO A 39 9.28 12.63 3.12
CA PRO A 39 9.09 14.00 3.59
C PRO A 39 7.64 14.46 3.64
N PHE A 40 6.83 14.10 2.64
CA PHE A 40 5.40 14.39 2.64
C PHE A 40 4.66 13.76 3.84
N HIS A 41 4.98 12.51 4.20
CA HIS A 41 4.38 11.87 5.37
C HIS A 41 4.87 12.48 6.68
N VAL A 42 6.15 12.83 6.76
CA VAL A 42 6.70 13.54 7.92
C VAL A 42 5.97 14.87 8.10
N ALA A 43 5.84 15.68 7.05
CA ALA A 43 5.10 16.93 7.08
C ALA A 43 3.62 16.75 7.47
N MET A 44 2.96 15.69 6.99
CA MET A 44 1.60 15.34 7.43
C MET A 44 1.55 15.06 8.93
N HIS A 45 2.52 14.31 9.47
CA HIS A 45 2.57 13.94 10.88
C HIS A 45 2.99 15.10 11.79
N GLU A 46 3.68 16.09 11.27
CA GLU A 46 4.00 17.37 11.96
C GLU A 46 2.87 18.39 11.88
N GLY A 47 1.82 18.13 11.09
CA GLY A 47 0.68 19.04 10.94
C GLY A 47 0.98 20.25 10.07
N THR A 48 2.03 20.20 9.24
CA THR A 48 2.50 21.32 8.43
C THR A 48 1.90 21.37 7.02
N LEU A 49 1.19 20.32 6.59
CA LEU A 49 0.53 20.33 5.29
C LEU A 49 -0.67 21.29 5.27
N SER A 50 -0.78 22.04 4.19
CA SER A 50 -1.95 22.88 3.91
C SER A 50 -3.19 22.02 3.57
N ARG A 51 -4.37 22.65 3.60
CA ARG A 51 -5.61 22.01 3.17
C ARG A 51 -5.52 21.49 1.74
N GLN A 52 -4.97 22.27 0.82
CA GLN A 52 -4.81 21.90 -0.58
C GLN A 52 -3.90 20.68 -0.76
N GLN A 53 -2.84 20.56 0.04
CA GLN A 53 -1.93 19.42 0.02
C GLN A 53 -2.60 18.14 0.52
N ILE A 54 -3.41 18.23 1.58
CA ILE A 54 -4.21 17.08 2.06
C ILE A 54 -5.24 16.68 1.01
N GLN A 55 -5.95 17.65 0.40
CA GLN A 55 -6.90 17.40 -0.69
C GLN A 55 -6.21 16.71 -1.88
N GLY A 56 -5.07 17.23 -2.32
CA GLY A 56 -4.29 16.64 -3.39
C GLY A 56 -3.85 15.20 -3.09
N TRP A 57 -3.42 14.94 -1.85
CA TRP A 57 -3.08 13.58 -1.42
C TRP A 57 -4.30 12.66 -1.45
N VAL A 58 -5.44 13.07 -0.92
CA VAL A 58 -6.67 12.25 -0.89
C VAL A 58 -7.14 11.93 -2.30
N ALA A 59 -7.20 12.92 -3.20
CA ALA A 59 -7.62 12.74 -4.59
C ALA A 59 -6.68 11.78 -5.36
N ASN A 60 -5.37 11.96 -5.23
CA ASN A 60 -4.39 11.09 -5.89
C ASN A 60 -4.39 9.67 -5.33
N ARG A 61 -4.52 9.53 -4.02
CA ARG A 61 -4.56 8.23 -3.36
C ARG A 61 -5.82 7.43 -3.70
N TYR A 62 -6.91 8.07 -4.11
CA TYR A 62 -8.10 7.39 -4.59
C TYR A 62 -7.80 6.43 -5.75
N TYR A 63 -6.97 6.84 -6.72
CA TYR A 63 -6.57 5.98 -7.84
C TYR A 63 -5.89 4.69 -7.37
N TYR A 64 -5.07 4.78 -6.34
CA TYR A 64 -4.49 3.60 -5.71
C TYR A 64 -5.56 2.75 -5.01
N GLN A 65 -6.48 3.36 -4.24
CA GLN A 65 -7.49 2.62 -3.49
C GLN A 65 -8.40 1.80 -4.41
N LYS A 66 -8.90 2.38 -5.49
CA LYS A 66 -9.73 1.66 -6.47
C LYS A 66 -8.96 0.57 -7.24
N SER A 67 -7.64 0.68 -7.33
CA SER A 67 -6.79 -0.30 -8.02
C SER A 67 -6.39 -1.48 -7.13
N VAL A 68 -6.53 -1.36 -5.80
CA VAL A 68 -6.20 -2.46 -4.87
C VAL A 68 -7.06 -3.70 -5.11
N PRO A 69 -8.40 -3.65 -5.18
CA PRO A 69 -9.21 -4.84 -5.43
C PRO A 69 -8.94 -5.45 -6.82
N ILE A 70 -8.63 -4.63 -7.83
CA ILE A 70 -8.24 -5.12 -9.17
C ILE A 70 -6.95 -5.93 -9.09
N LYS A 71 -5.94 -5.40 -8.41
CA LYS A 71 -4.67 -6.11 -8.15
C LYS A 71 -4.91 -7.38 -7.34
N ASP A 72 -5.77 -7.32 -6.31
CA ASP A 72 -6.06 -8.49 -5.48
C ASP A 72 -6.86 -9.56 -6.23
N ALA A 73 -7.72 -9.21 -7.18
CA ALA A 73 -8.39 -10.14 -8.07
C ALA A 73 -7.40 -10.88 -8.99
N VAL A 74 -6.39 -10.16 -9.49
CA VAL A 74 -5.30 -10.78 -10.27
C VAL A 74 -4.51 -11.78 -9.42
N ILE A 75 -4.15 -11.43 -8.19
CA ILE A 75 -3.47 -12.35 -7.28
C ILE A 75 -4.36 -13.56 -6.96
N LEU A 76 -5.63 -13.31 -6.62
CA LEU A 76 -6.64 -14.35 -6.34
C LEU A 76 -6.69 -15.41 -7.44
N SER A 77 -6.67 -14.98 -8.71
CA SER A 77 -6.73 -15.89 -9.87
C SER A 77 -5.52 -16.82 -9.98
N LYS A 78 -4.40 -16.46 -9.37
CA LYS A 78 -3.15 -17.21 -9.40
C LYS A 78 -2.94 -18.11 -8.18
N LEU A 79 -3.72 -17.93 -7.11
CA LEU A 79 -3.55 -18.68 -5.87
C LEU A 79 -3.85 -20.17 -6.08
N PRO A 80 -2.93 -21.07 -5.67
CA PRO A 80 -3.01 -22.47 -6.06
C PRO A 80 -4.15 -23.23 -5.39
N THR A 81 -4.52 -22.87 -4.14
CA THR A 81 -5.49 -23.63 -3.38
C THR A 81 -6.79 -22.85 -3.14
N ARG A 82 -7.88 -23.59 -2.89
CA ARG A 82 -9.17 -23.02 -2.52
C ARG A 82 -9.10 -22.27 -1.18
N GLU A 83 -8.31 -22.80 -0.25
CA GLU A 83 -8.11 -22.24 1.09
C GLU A 83 -7.47 -20.86 0.97
N PHE A 84 -6.41 -20.72 0.17
CA PHE A 84 -5.75 -19.44 -0.05
C PHE A 84 -6.70 -18.43 -0.71
N ARG A 85 -7.50 -18.87 -1.69
CA ARG A 85 -8.49 -17.99 -2.33
C ARG A 85 -9.59 -17.52 -1.38
N ARG A 86 -10.02 -18.37 -0.43
CA ARG A 86 -11.03 -17.99 0.58
C ARG A 86 -10.52 -16.90 1.54
N GLU A 87 -9.26 -16.97 1.91
CA GLU A 87 -8.62 -15.94 2.75
C GLU A 87 -8.39 -14.65 1.94
N TRP A 88 -7.88 -14.79 0.73
CA TRP A 88 -7.50 -13.64 -0.09
C TRP A 88 -8.68 -12.81 -0.59
N ILE A 89 -9.80 -13.44 -0.92
CA ILE A 89 -11.00 -12.75 -1.45
C ILE A 89 -11.55 -11.72 -0.47
N GLN A 90 -11.30 -11.89 0.83
CA GLN A 90 -11.73 -10.95 1.85
C GLN A 90 -11.15 -9.55 1.63
N ARG A 91 -9.94 -9.45 1.07
CA ARG A 91 -9.29 -8.18 0.72
C ARG A 91 -10.08 -7.39 -0.33
N ILE A 92 -10.65 -8.11 -1.30
CA ILE A 92 -11.50 -7.51 -2.35
C ILE A 92 -12.80 -7.01 -1.73
N ILE A 93 -13.45 -7.85 -0.91
CA ILE A 93 -14.69 -7.50 -0.21
C ILE A 93 -14.50 -6.30 0.72
N ASP A 94 -13.37 -6.21 1.40
CA ASP A 94 -13.03 -5.09 2.29
C ASP A 94 -12.86 -3.77 1.53
N HIS A 95 -12.44 -3.79 0.26
CA HIS A 95 -12.28 -2.59 -0.56
C HIS A 95 -13.53 -2.25 -1.36
N ASP A 96 -14.13 -3.22 -2.04
CA ASP A 96 -15.29 -2.98 -2.89
C ASP A 96 -16.60 -2.91 -2.09
N GLY A 97 -16.65 -3.56 -0.92
CA GLY A 97 -17.88 -3.71 -0.15
C GLY A 97 -18.77 -4.85 -0.64
N ASN A 98 -19.93 -4.97 -0.03
CA ASN A 98 -21.01 -5.87 -0.40
C ASN A 98 -22.35 -5.35 0.16
N ASP A 99 -23.43 -6.13 0.03
CA ASP A 99 -24.77 -5.74 0.51
C ASP A 99 -24.85 -5.50 2.03
N GLN A 100 -23.84 -5.91 2.81
CA GLN A 100 -23.84 -5.82 4.28
C GLN A 100 -22.88 -4.75 4.81
N GLN A 101 -21.88 -4.36 4.02
CA GLN A 101 -20.87 -3.38 4.44
C GLN A 101 -20.40 -2.53 3.27
N GLU A 102 -20.26 -1.26 3.52
CA GLU A 102 -19.55 -0.36 2.61
C GLU A 102 -18.06 -0.67 2.62
N GLY A 103 -17.46 -0.73 1.45
CA GLY A 103 -16.04 -1.02 1.31
C GLY A 103 -15.13 0.18 1.59
N GLY A 104 -13.84 -0.10 1.54
CA GLY A 104 -12.79 0.91 1.73
C GLY A 104 -12.81 2.01 0.67
N ILE A 105 -13.26 1.71 -0.56
CA ILE A 105 -13.41 2.71 -1.64
C ILE A 105 -14.45 3.74 -1.24
N GLU A 106 -15.62 3.32 -0.75
CA GLU A 106 -16.66 4.21 -0.28
C GLU A 106 -16.20 5.04 0.93
N ALA A 107 -15.54 4.40 1.89
CA ALA A 107 -14.96 5.10 3.04
C ALA A 107 -13.88 6.13 2.62
N TRP A 108 -13.15 5.88 1.53
CA TRP A 108 -12.20 6.84 0.98
C TRP A 108 -12.88 8.03 0.29
N LEU A 109 -13.99 7.80 -0.40
CA LEU A 109 -14.80 8.88 -0.98
C LEU A 109 -15.34 9.81 0.10
N ARG A 110 -15.81 9.26 1.24
CA ARG A 110 -16.22 10.07 2.41
C ARG A 110 -15.05 10.87 3.00
N LEU A 111 -13.84 10.32 3.01
CA LEU A 111 -12.66 11.09 3.39
C LEU A 111 -12.45 12.27 2.42
N GLY A 112 -12.67 12.07 1.12
CA GLY A 112 -12.65 13.14 0.11
C GLY A 112 -13.63 14.26 0.45
N GLU A 113 -14.87 13.91 0.78
CA GLU A 113 -15.92 14.86 1.13
C GLU A 113 -15.57 15.69 2.38
N VAL A 114 -15.08 15.05 3.46
CA VAL A 114 -14.74 15.79 4.69
C VAL A 114 -13.47 16.63 4.59
N VAL A 115 -12.60 16.36 3.64
CA VAL A 115 -11.47 17.27 3.34
C VAL A 115 -11.88 18.39 2.36
N GLY A 116 -13.13 18.38 1.87
CA GLY A 116 -13.72 19.46 1.06
C GLY A 116 -13.55 19.27 -0.45
N LEU A 117 -13.40 18.04 -0.91
CA LEU A 117 -13.57 17.65 -2.31
C LEU A 117 -15.00 17.19 -2.53
N SER A 118 -15.58 17.47 -3.69
CA SER A 118 -16.82 16.81 -4.06
C SER A 118 -16.57 15.35 -4.43
N ARG A 119 -17.60 14.53 -4.26
CA ARG A 119 -17.54 13.12 -4.68
C ARG A 119 -17.24 12.98 -6.18
N GLU A 120 -17.80 13.85 -6.98
CA GLU A 120 -17.61 13.90 -8.43
C GLU A 120 -16.16 14.22 -8.80
N GLU A 121 -15.52 15.19 -8.16
CA GLU A 121 -14.10 15.50 -8.35
C GLU A 121 -13.21 14.29 -8.06
N VAL A 122 -13.49 13.54 -6.98
CA VAL A 122 -12.70 12.35 -6.64
C VAL A 122 -12.92 11.23 -7.65
N LEU A 123 -14.19 10.98 -8.05
CA LEU A 123 -14.57 9.93 -9.00
C LEU A 123 -14.08 10.22 -10.43
N SER A 124 -14.05 11.49 -10.85
CA SER A 124 -13.53 11.90 -12.17
C SER A 124 -12.03 11.68 -12.32
N GLU A 125 -11.31 11.62 -11.19
CA GLU A 125 -9.83 11.49 -11.15
C GLU A 125 -9.10 12.65 -11.85
N GLU A 126 -9.73 13.79 -12.04
CA GLU A 126 -9.13 14.94 -12.73
C GLU A 126 -7.89 15.50 -12.02
N HIS A 127 -7.81 15.29 -10.69
CA HIS A 127 -6.66 15.69 -9.87
C HIS A 127 -5.55 14.63 -9.79
N VAL A 128 -5.74 13.45 -10.39
CA VAL A 128 -4.74 12.37 -10.34
C VAL A 128 -3.61 12.66 -11.31
N VAL A 129 -2.44 12.94 -10.77
CA VAL A 129 -1.26 13.28 -11.59
C VAL A 129 -0.74 12.04 -12.36
N PRO A 130 -0.19 12.23 -13.58
CA PRO A 130 0.23 11.11 -14.44
C PRO A 130 1.23 10.15 -13.77
N ALA A 131 2.17 10.67 -12.98
CA ALA A 131 3.16 9.83 -12.31
C ALA A 131 2.57 8.93 -11.21
N VAL A 132 1.47 9.37 -10.55
CA VAL A 132 0.71 8.50 -9.64
C VAL A 132 0.02 7.37 -10.41
N ARG A 133 -0.64 7.69 -11.54
CA ARG A 133 -1.22 6.63 -12.42
C ARG A 133 -0.16 5.63 -12.83
N PHE A 134 0.97 6.11 -13.35
CA PHE A 134 2.06 5.24 -13.79
C PHE A 134 2.55 4.30 -12.67
N SER A 135 2.78 4.81 -11.47
CA SER A 135 3.27 4.00 -10.34
C SER A 135 2.24 2.97 -9.86
N VAL A 136 0.96 3.33 -9.85
CA VAL A 136 -0.14 2.41 -9.46
C VAL A 136 -0.33 1.33 -10.53
N ASP A 137 -0.32 1.72 -11.80
CA ASP A 137 -0.44 0.78 -12.93
C ASP A 137 0.74 -0.19 -12.97
N ALA A 138 1.96 0.28 -12.67
CA ALA A 138 3.13 -0.57 -12.53
C ALA A 138 2.92 -1.64 -11.44
N TYR A 139 2.27 -1.30 -10.33
CA TYR A 139 1.96 -2.27 -9.28
C TYR A 139 0.92 -3.31 -9.71
N VAL A 140 -0.14 -2.88 -10.39
CA VAL A 140 -1.15 -3.81 -10.95
C VAL A 140 -0.51 -4.72 -11.98
N ASN A 141 0.35 -4.19 -12.87
CA ASN A 141 1.07 -4.96 -13.87
C ASN A 141 2.08 -5.93 -13.25
N PHE A 142 2.78 -5.51 -12.19
CA PHE A 142 3.64 -6.41 -11.41
C PHE A 142 2.85 -7.64 -10.94
N ALA A 143 1.66 -7.45 -10.36
CA ALA A 143 0.81 -8.55 -9.93
C ALA A 143 0.35 -9.44 -11.10
N LYS A 144 0.14 -8.87 -12.31
CA LYS A 144 -0.20 -9.63 -13.52
C LYS A 144 0.97 -10.50 -14.06
N GLU A 145 2.16 -9.94 -14.05
CA GLU A 145 3.33 -10.55 -14.70
C GLU A 145 4.06 -11.55 -13.79
N LYS A 146 4.11 -11.25 -12.49
CA LYS A 146 4.90 -12.05 -11.54
C LYS A 146 4.17 -13.32 -11.08
N PRO A 147 4.93 -14.38 -10.72
CA PRO A 147 4.39 -15.55 -10.04
C PRO A 147 3.61 -15.19 -8.78
N TRP A 148 2.72 -16.07 -8.36
CA TRP A 148 1.81 -15.83 -7.25
C TRP A 148 2.53 -15.50 -5.93
N LEU A 149 3.68 -16.14 -5.63
CA LEU A 149 4.46 -15.87 -4.41
C LEU A 149 5.02 -14.44 -4.38
N GLU A 150 5.62 -13.99 -5.48
CA GLU A 150 6.11 -12.61 -5.60
C GLU A 150 4.95 -11.62 -5.51
N ALA A 151 3.82 -11.91 -6.18
CA ALA A 151 2.64 -11.06 -6.13
C ALA A 151 2.04 -10.97 -4.71
N VAL A 152 2.00 -12.07 -3.94
CA VAL A 152 1.62 -12.07 -2.52
C VAL A 152 2.64 -11.30 -1.69
N ALA A 153 3.95 -11.52 -1.88
CA ALA A 153 5.00 -10.85 -1.13
C ALA A 153 4.98 -9.33 -1.30
N SER A 154 4.63 -8.83 -2.50
CA SER A 154 4.44 -7.39 -2.74
C SER A 154 3.35 -6.74 -1.88
N SER A 155 2.44 -7.51 -1.30
CA SER A 155 1.40 -7.02 -0.38
C SER A 155 1.88 -6.89 1.07
N LEU A 156 3.08 -7.36 1.41
CA LEU A 156 3.61 -7.36 2.78
C LEU A 156 3.94 -5.96 3.34
N THR A 157 3.83 -4.89 2.56
CA THR A 157 3.88 -3.52 3.10
C THR A 157 2.85 -3.27 4.20
N GLU A 158 1.81 -4.08 4.27
CA GLU A 158 0.81 -4.03 5.35
C GLU A 158 1.37 -4.44 6.72
N LEU A 159 2.53 -5.10 6.79
CA LEU A 159 3.28 -5.35 8.03
C LEU A 159 3.57 -4.05 8.80
N PHE A 160 3.79 -2.97 8.08
CA PHE A 160 4.23 -1.69 8.64
C PHE A 160 3.07 -0.71 8.83
N SER A 161 1.90 -1.01 8.28
CA SER A 161 0.78 -0.08 8.23
C SER A 161 0.02 0.14 9.55
N PRO A 162 -0.14 -0.83 10.47
CA PRO A 162 -1.00 -0.64 11.65
C PRO A 162 -0.55 0.50 12.56
N ILE A 163 0.76 0.59 12.83
CA ILE A 163 1.33 1.68 13.65
C ILE A 163 1.11 3.02 12.96
N LEU A 164 1.51 3.11 11.69
CA LEU A 164 1.36 4.33 10.89
C LEU A 164 -0.11 4.80 10.80
N ILE A 165 -1.05 3.87 10.62
CA ILE A 165 -2.48 4.19 10.53
C ILE A 165 -3.01 4.70 11.88
N SER A 166 -2.64 4.05 12.98
CA SER A 166 -3.04 4.47 14.32
C SER A 166 -2.54 5.89 14.65
N GLU A 167 -1.29 6.18 14.32
CA GLU A 167 -0.71 7.51 14.48
C GLU A 167 -1.38 8.54 13.58
N ARG A 168 -1.64 8.20 12.32
CA ARG A 168 -2.30 9.08 11.36
C ARG A 168 -3.69 9.49 11.82
N ILE A 169 -4.51 8.59 12.37
CA ILE A 169 -5.81 8.94 12.92
C ILE A 169 -5.65 10.03 13.99
N LYS A 170 -4.79 9.80 14.99
CA LYS A 170 -4.55 10.74 16.10
C LYS A 170 -4.05 12.11 15.58
N ILE A 171 -3.22 12.09 14.55
CA ILE A 171 -2.64 13.30 13.95
C ILE A 171 -3.71 14.08 13.18
N LEU A 172 -4.48 13.41 12.33
CA LEU A 172 -5.56 14.06 11.60
C LEU A 172 -6.59 14.67 12.57
N GLU A 173 -6.95 13.97 13.63
CA GLU A 173 -7.86 14.48 14.66
C GLU A 173 -7.30 15.67 15.44
N ARG A 174 -6.01 15.71 15.73
CA ARG A 174 -5.38 16.73 16.56
C ARG A 174 -4.88 17.94 15.80
N LEU A 175 -4.21 17.70 14.65
CA LEU A 175 -3.47 18.75 13.94
C LEU A 175 -4.22 19.31 12.72
N TYR A 176 -5.30 18.64 12.28
CA TYR A 176 -6.15 19.08 11.18
C TYR A 176 -7.63 19.20 11.62
N PRO A 177 -7.93 20.09 12.59
CA PRO A 177 -9.26 20.17 13.22
C PRO A 177 -10.39 20.56 12.27
N TRP A 178 -10.06 20.96 11.05
CA TRP A 178 -11.02 21.26 10.00
C TRP A 178 -11.51 20.00 9.25
N ILE A 179 -10.92 18.82 9.51
CA ILE A 179 -11.37 17.54 8.96
C ILE A 179 -12.39 16.94 9.91
N ASP A 180 -13.60 16.67 9.42
CA ASP A 180 -14.60 15.95 10.22
C ASP A 180 -14.13 14.50 10.45
N HIS A 181 -14.04 14.11 11.71
CA HIS A 181 -13.56 12.81 12.13
C HIS A 181 -14.43 11.64 11.66
N SER A 182 -15.70 11.90 11.29
CA SER A 182 -16.59 10.88 10.70
C SER A 182 -16.04 10.32 9.39
N GLY A 183 -15.29 11.11 8.62
CA GLY A 183 -14.65 10.69 7.38
C GLY A 183 -13.43 9.79 7.56
N LEU A 184 -12.95 9.55 8.77
CA LEU A 184 -11.76 8.70 9.03
C LEU A 184 -12.08 7.19 9.07
N GLY A 185 -13.27 6.79 8.63
CA GLY A 185 -13.73 5.39 8.62
C GLY A 185 -12.78 4.43 7.90
N TYR A 186 -12.22 4.85 6.77
CA TYR A 186 -11.23 4.05 6.05
C TYR A 186 -10.07 3.61 6.96
N PHE A 187 -9.45 4.54 7.67
CA PHE A 187 -8.31 4.24 8.54
C PHE A 187 -8.70 3.37 9.73
N ARG A 188 -9.88 3.60 10.33
CA ARG A 188 -10.38 2.80 11.45
C ARG A 188 -10.61 1.34 11.04
N ASN A 189 -11.20 1.11 9.86
CA ASN A 189 -11.40 -0.24 9.34
C ASN A 189 -10.06 -0.96 9.08
N ARG A 190 -9.06 -0.25 8.55
CA ARG A 190 -7.73 -0.83 8.30
C ARG A 190 -6.98 -1.28 9.55
N LEU A 191 -7.32 -0.77 10.76
CA LEU A 191 -6.70 -1.21 12.01
C LEU A 191 -6.95 -2.70 12.31
N THR A 192 -8.05 -3.25 11.84
CA THR A 192 -8.40 -4.68 12.01
C THR A 192 -8.09 -5.51 10.77
N GLN A 193 -8.33 -4.95 9.59
CA GLN A 193 -8.15 -5.64 8.32
C GLN A 193 -6.67 -5.88 7.99
N ALA A 194 -5.81 -4.86 8.13
CA ALA A 194 -4.40 -4.98 7.77
C ALA A 194 -3.63 -6.05 8.59
N PRO A 195 -3.79 -6.17 9.91
CA PRO A 195 -3.19 -7.26 10.69
C PRO A 195 -3.62 -8.65 10.25
N ARG A 196 -4.92 -8.84 9.92
CA ARG A 196 -5.44 -10.12 9.40
C ARG A 196 -4.76 -10.47 8.07
N ASP A 197 -4.78 -9.54 7.13
CA ASP A 197 -4.24 -9.73 5.78
C ASP A 197 -2.74 -10.00 5.81
N THR A 198 -2.03 -9.26 6.66
CA THR A 198 -0.58 -9.42 6.86
C THR A 198 -0.23 -10.79 7.45
N LYS A 199 -0.97 -11.24 8.46
CA LYS A 199 -0.72 -12.54 9.09
C LYS A 199 -0.82 -13.67 8.06
N PHE A 200 -1.84 -13.63 7.21
CA PHE A 200 -2.02 -14.62 6.15
C PHE A 200 -0.90 -14.53 5.10
N ALA A 201 -0.67 -13.35 4.53
CA ALA A 201 0.33 -13.15 3.48
C ALA A 201 1.75 -13.52 3.94
N LEU A 202 2.13 -13.14 5.17
CA LEU A 202 3.43 -13.47 5.73
C LEU A 202 3.58 -14.98 5.94
N HIS A 203 2.55 -15.64 6.48
CA HIS A 203 2.56 -17.09 6.64
C HIS A 203 2.78 -17.81 5.30
N VAL A 204 2.01 -17.42 4.28
CA VAL A 204 2.13 -17.97 2.93
C VAL A 204 3.53 -17.78 2.36
N VAL A 205 4.10 -16.58 2.44
CA VAL A 205 5.45 -16.29 1.91
C VAL A 205 6.52 -17.08 2.65
N LEU A 206 6.46 -17.12 3.99
CA LEU A 206 7.45 -17.83 4.79
C LEU A 206 7.39 -19.36 4.63
N ASP A 207 6.24 -19.93 4.28
CA ASP A 207 6.06 -21.37 4.17
C ASP A 207 6.30 -21.91 2.75
N HIS A 208 6.20 -21.06 1.73
CA HIS A 208 6.24 -21.49 0.33
C HIS A 208 7.43 -20.96 -0.49
N CYS A 209 8.22 -20.02 0.06
CA CYS A 209 9.50 -19.64 -0.53
C CYS A 209 10.60 -20.60 -0.01
N GLU A 210 10.74 -21.75 -0.67
CA GLU A 210 11.60 -22.86 -0.22
C GLU A 210 13.07 -22.70 -0.65
N THR A 211 13.30 -21.98 -1.76
CA THR A 211 14.64 -21.76 -2.30
C THR A 211 15.16 -20.35 -1.98
N ILE A 212 16.49 -20.21 -1.91
CA ILE A 212 17.12 -18.91 -1.74
C ILE A 212 16.66 -17.91 -2.81
N LYS A 213 16.48 -18.35 -4.05
CA LYS A 213 16.01 -17.53 -5.17
C LYS A 213 14.58 -17.01 -4.92
N GLU A 214 13.67 -17.87 -4.47
CA GLU A 214 12.28 -17.45 -4.16
C GLU A 214 12.25 -16.46 -3.01
N GLN A 215 13.06 -16.69 -1.97
CA GLN A 215 13.18 -15.77 -0.83
C GLN A 215 13.71 -14.40 -1.26
N GLN A 216 14.74 -14.36 -2.11
CA GLN A 216 15.28 -13.12 -2.67
C GLN A 216 14.23 -12.38 -3.51
N LEU A 217 13.53 -13.09 -4.41
CA LEU A 217 12.46 -12.51 -5.23
C LEU A 217 11.29 -11.98 -4.39
N ALA A 218 10.96 -12.63 -3.28
CA ALA A 218 9.95 -12.12 -2.35
C ALA A 218 10.39 -10.82 -1.65
N VAL A 219 11.66 -10.72 -1.25
CA VAL A 219 12.24 -9.47 -0.68
C VAL A 219 12.24 -8.36 -1.74
N GLU A 220 12.64 -8.66 -2.98
CA GLU A 220 12.61 -7.71 -4.09
C GLU A 220 11.19 -7.24 -4.43
N ALA A 221 10.20 -8.15 -4.37
CA ALA A 221 8.79 -7.82 -4.59
C ALA A 221 8.25 -6.85 -3.52
N LEU A 222 8.64 -7.03 -2.27
CA LEU A 222 8.31 -6.11 -1.18
C LEU A 222 9.02 -4.76 -1.35
N GLN A 223 10.31 -4.76 -1.74
CA GLN A 223 11.06 -3.54 -2.03
C GLN A 223 10.39 -2.77 -3.18
N PHE A 224 10.08 -3.43 -4.29
CA PHE A 224 9.37 -2.83 -5.42
C PHE A 224 8.08 -2.12 -4.96
N LYS A 225 7.32 -2.75 -4.06
CA LYS A 225 6.10 -2.13 -3.55
C LYS A 225 6.39 -0.91 -2.66
N CYS A 226 7.45 -0.92 -1.88
CA CYS A 226 7.89 0.27 -1.14
C CYS A 226 8.25 1.40 -2.11
N ASP A 227 8.98 1.10 -3.19
CA ASP A 227 9.36 2.07 -4.23
C ASP A 227 8.12 2.66 -4.94
N VAL A 228 7.11 1.83 -5.25
CA VAL A 228 5.82 2.29 -5.79
C VAL A 228 5.12 3.28 -4.85
N LEU A 229 5.10 3.00 -3.55
CA LEU A 229 4.47 3.89 -2.56
C LEU A 229 5.25 5.20 -2.40
N TRP A 230 6.58 5.14 -2.45
CA TRP A 230 7.45 6.29 -2.40
C TRP A 230 7.26 7.18 -3.62
N ALA A 231 7.30 6.61 -4.83
CA ALA A 231 7.10 7.34 -6.09
C ALA A 231 5.74 8.04 -6.19
N GLN A 232 4.68 7.47 -5.59
CA GLN A 232 3.40 8.16 -5.49
C GLN A 232 3.52 9.44 -4.66
N LEU A 233 4.22 9.39 -3.53
CA LEU A 233 4.38 10.55 -2.65
C LEU A 233 5.32 11.61 -3.26
N ASP A 234 6.41 11.21 -3.95
CA ASP A 234 7.26 12.13 -4.72
C ASP A 234 6.42 12.91 -5.75
N ALA A 235 5.53 12.21 -6.46
CA ALA A 235 4.67 12.83 -7.47
C ALA A 235 3.65 13.81 -6.85
N ILE A 236 3.05 13.44 -5.73
CA ILE A 236 2.10 14.28 -5.00
C ILE A 236 2.83 15.48 -4.39
N GLU A 237 3.96 15.28 -3.76
CA GLU A 237 4.79 16.34 -3.18
C GLU A 237 5.15 17.36 -4.25
N LYS A 238 5.69 16.92 -5.38
CA LYS A 238 6.04 17.80 -6.49
C LYS A 238 4.86 18.60 -7.04
N ALA A 239 3.67 18.00 -7.07
CA ALA A 239 2.49 18.64 -7.64
C ALA A 239 1.82 19.65 -6.69
N PHE A 240 1.91 19.46 -5.37
CA PHE A 240 1.13 20.21 -4.39
C PHE A 240 1.95 20.96 -3.33
N LEU A 241 3.30 20.79 -3.27
CA LEU A 241 4.17 21.50 -2.33
C LEU A 241 4.82 22.76 -2.92
N ASN A 242 4.56 23.09 -4.18
CA ASN A 242 5.11 24.30 -4.83
C ASN A 242 4.09 25.44 -4.79
#